data_a0bf0fdb3d8fcd94f2782e3111fe9e3d
#
_entry.id   a0bf0fdb3d8fcd94f2782e3111fe9e3d
#
_cell.length_a   1.000
_cell.length_b   1.000
_cell.length_c   1.000
_cell.angle_alpha   90.00
_cell.angle_beta   90.00
_cell.angle_gamma   90.00
#
_symmetry.space_group_name_H-M   'P 1'
#
loop_
_entity.id
_entity.type
_entity.pdbx_description
1 polymer ?
#
loop_
_entity_poly.entity_id
_entity_poly.type
_entity_poly.pdbx_seq_one_letter_code
_entity_poly.pdbx_strand_id
1 'polypeptide(L)'
;MNQTVKQSPMGKIAQHYQTAISGDLSKVSVPEWDMDIYCRKTYSFKDEQRIIQLQAEGKIVDSLVESLIIKARDAEGKRIFSDADRVTLMHEADPTVVTRVVGQINGAGPKTLTPVESAKESIPTQS
;
A
#
# COMPACT_ATOMS: atom_id res chain seq x y z
N MET A 1 -22.15 -7.28 -26.97
CA MET A 1 -21.66 -7.35 -26.88
C MET A 1 -20.91 -7.60 -26.57
N ASN A 2 -20.53 -7.62 -26.49
CA ASN A 2 -19.76 -7.81 -26.32
C ASN A 2 -19.04 -8.37 -25.74
N GLN A 3 -19.16 -8.74 -25.36
CA GLN A 3 -18.79 -9.46 -24.78
C GLN A 3 -17.66 -10.07 -25.05
N THR A 4 -17.47 -10.41 -25.63
CA THR A 4 -16.38 -11.05 -26.01
C THR A 4 -15.26 -10.21 -25.94
N VAL A 5 -15.43 -9.11 -26.14
CA VAL A 5 -14.46 -8.21 -26.02
C VAL A 5 -13.77 -8.27 -24.81
N LYS A 6 -14.45 -8.62 -23.81
CA LYS A 6 -13.90 -8.69 -22.58
C LYS A 6 -12.85 -9.64 -22.46
N GLN A 7 -12.66 -10.48 -23.39
CA GLN A 7 -11.68 -11.52 -23.28
C GLN A 7 -10.28 -11.07 -23.70
N SER A 8 -10.11 -9.81 -24.09
CA SER A 8 -8.77 -9.33 -24.41
C SER A 8 -7.88 -9.37 -23.17
N PRO A 9 -6.58 -9.50 -23.34
CA PRO A 9 -5.68 -9.48 -22.17
C PRO A 9 -5.84 -8.24 -21.31
N MET A 10 -5.95 -7.07 -21.91
CA MET A 10 -6.13 -5.85 -21.13
C MET A 10 -7.47 -5.84 -20.43
N GLY A 11 -8.50 -6.37 -21.04
CA GLY A 11 -9.80 -6.47 -20.39
C GLY A 11 -9.75 -7.35 -19.16
N LYS A 12 -9.02 -8.46 -19.24
CA LYS A 12 -8.89 -9.37 -18.11
C LYS A 12 -8.11 -8.72 -16.99
N ILE A 13 -7.04 -8.01 -17.32
CA ILE A 13 -6.23 -7.33 -16.34
C ILE A 13 -7.04 -6.27 -15.61
N ALA A 14 -7.76 -5.45 -16.37
CA ALA A 14 -8.56 -4.38 -15.80
C ALA A 14 -9.67 -4.94 -14.91
N GLN A 15 -10.30 -6.02 -15.34
CA GLN A 15 -11.38 -6.61 -14.56
C GLN A 15 -10.85 -7.20 -13.26
N HIS A 16 -9.71 -7.85 -13.30
CA HIS A 16 -9.10 -8.39 -12.09
C HIS A 16 -8.84 -7.28 -11.09
N TYR A 17 -8.27 -6.16 -11.56
CA TYR A 17 -7.95 -5.06 -10.68
C TYR A 17 -9.23 -4.45 -10.08
N GLN A 18 -10.26 -4.27 -10.89
CA GLN A 18 -11.52 -3.72 -10.38
C GLN A 18 -12.12 -4.62 -9.31
N THR A 19 -12.06 -5.91 -9.50
CA THR A 19 -12.55 -6.84 -8.50
C THR A 19 -11.73 -6.74 -7.22
N ALA A 20 -10.41 -6.63 -7.35
CA ALA A 20 -9.54 -6.58 -6.18
C ALA A 20 -9.77 -5.32 -5.36
N ILE A 21 -9.98 -4.17 -5.99
CA ILE A 21 -10.13 -2.94 -5.24
C ILE A 21 -11.55 -2.71 -4.75
N SER A 22 -12.51 -3.46 -5.25
CA SER A 22 -13.89 -3.30 -4.80
C SER A 22 -14.27 -4.21 -3.66
N GLY A 23 -13.34 -5.04 -3.19
CA GLY A 23 -13.61 -5.92 -2.07
C GLY A 23 -13.57 -5.17 -0.76
N ASP A 24 -13.76 -5.92 0.33
CA ASP A 24 -13.76 -5.34 1.65
C ASP A 24 -12.40 -4.76 1.98
N LEU A 25 -12.40 -3.65 2.70
CA LEU A 25 -11.18 -3.04 3.17
C LEU A 25 -10.65 -3.82 4.36
N SER A 26 -9.35 -3.81 4.55
CA SER A 26 -8.72 -4.38 5.73
C SER A 26 -8.56 -3.29 6.78
N LYS A 27 -8.66 -3.65 8.03
CA LYS A 27 -8.58 -2.69 9.12
C LYS A 27 -7.26 -2.85 9.87
N VAL A 28 -6.62 -1.73 10.15
CA VAL A 28 -5.40 -1.68 10.94
C VAL A 28 -5.72 -0.82 12.16
N SER A 29 -5.66 -1.40 13.33
CA SER A 29 -5.95 -0.67 14.56
C SER A 29 -4.72 0.11 14.99
N VAL A 30 -4.89 1.39 15.31
CA VAL A 30 -3.78 2.24 15.74
C VAL A 30 -4.18 2.90 17.05
N PRO A 31 -4.08 2.17 18.16
CA PRO A 31 -4.50 2.73 19.44
C PRO A 31 -3.69 3.96 19.84
N GLU A 32 -2.45 4.05 19.43
CA GLU A 32 -1.62 5.22 19.74
C GLU A 32 -2.21 6.50 19.14
N TRP A 33 -2.94 6.38 18.06
CA TRP A 33 -3.57 7.50 17.38
C TRP A 33 -5.08 7.52 17.62
N ASP A 34 -5.56 6.64 18.46
CA ASP A 34 -6.98 6.53 18.80
C ASP A 34 -7.83 6.47 17.55
N MET A 35 -7.45 5.61 16.62
CA MET A 35 -8.20 5.47 15.38
C MET A 35 -7.88 4.15 14.71
N ASP A 36 -8.75 3.79 13.76
CA ASP A 36 -8.51 2.66 12.89
C ASP A 36 -8.24 3.20 11.51
N ILE A 37 -7.30 2.59 10.82
CA ILE A 37 -6.98 2.92 9.46
C ILE A 37 -7.43 1.76 8.60
N TYR A 38 -7.99 2.07 7.44
CA TYR A 38 -8.41 1.04 6.50
C TYR A 38 -7.51 1.06 5.28
N CYS A 39 -7.39 -0.05 4.61
CA CYS A 39 -6.57 -0.11 3.41
C CYS A 39 -7.15 -1.13 2.44
N ARG A 40 -6.83 -0.95 1.17
CA ARG A 40 -7.23 -1.88 0.14
C ARG A 40 -6.25 -3.03 0.10
N LYS A 41 -6.64 -4.11 -0.52
CA LYS A 41 -5.77 -5.26 -0.66
C LYS A 41 -4.74 -5.08 -1.75
N THR A 42 -4.98 -4.15 -2.66
CA THR A 42 -4.02 -3.85 -3.70
C THR A 42 -4.15 -2.41 -4.14
N TYR A 43 -3.13 -1.90 -4.78
CA TYR A 43 -3.08 -0.54 -5.27
C TYR A 43 -2.50 -0.58 -6.68
N SER A 44 -2.79 0.44 -7.49
CA SER A 44 -2.30 0.46 -8.85
C SER A 44 -0.79 0.73 -8.89
N PHE A 45 -0.16 0.42 -10.00
CA PHE A 45 1.24 0.78 -10.18
C PHE A 45 1.41 2.29 -10.07
N LYS A 46 0.42 3.04 -10.50
CA LYS A 46 0.48 4.48 -10.40
C LYS A 46 0.61 4.90 -8.94
N ASP A 47 -0.16 4.25 -8.07
CA ASP A 47 -0.08 4.55 -6.65
C ASP A 47 1.23 4.09 -6.04
N GLU A 48 1.72 2.93 -6.48
CA GLU A 48 2.94 2.36 -5.91
C GLU A 48 4.21 3.00 -6.46
N GLN A 49 4.11 3.68 -7.60
CA GLN A 49 5.27 4.17 -8.32
C GLN A 49 6.20 5.02 -7.48
N ARG A 50 5.64 5.99 -6.79
CA ARG A 50 6.46 6.91 -6.01
C ARG A 50 7.09 6.20 -4.82
N ILE A 51 6.35 5.29 -4.21
CA ILE A 51 6.85 4.54 -3.06
C ILE A 51 8.03 3.68 -3.48
N ILE A 52 7.88 2.97 -4.59
CA ILE A 52 8.94 2.10 -5.10
C ILE A 52 10.17 2.92 -5.46
N GLN A 53 9.96 4.07 -6.08
CA GLN A 53 11.07 4.92 -6.47
C GLN A 53 11.85 5.40 -5.24
N LEU A 54 11.13 5.81 -4.21
CA LEU A 54 11.79 6.27 -2.99
C LEU A 54 12.59 5.15 -2.34
N GLN A 55 12.04 3.95 -2.33
CA GLN A 55 12.76 2.80 -1.79
C GLN A 55 14.02 2.51 -2.58
N ALA A 56 13.92 2.58 -3.91
CA ALA A 56 15.07 2.31 -4.77
C ALA A 56 16.17 3.34 -4.57
N GLU A 57 15.80 4.55 -4.18
CA GLU A 57 16.77 5.61 -3.92
C GLU A 57 17.29 5.57 -2.49
N GLY A 58 16.86 4.61 -1.70
CA GLY A 58 17.28 4.50 -0.31
C GLY A 58 16.59 5.47 0.62
N LYS A 59 15.56 6.16 0.15
CA LYS A 59 14.84 7.14 0.97
C LYS A 59 13.70 6.44 1.69
N ILE A 60 14.08 5.65 2.67
CA ILE A 60 13.13 4.77 3.35
C ILE A 60 12.09 5.55 4.16
N VAL A 61 12.52 6.57 4.88
CA VAL A 61 11.59 7.35 5.68
C VAL A 61 10.55 8.03 4.79
N ASP A 62 11.02 8.60 3.68
CA ASP A 62 10.10 9.24 2.74
C ASP A 62 9.11 8.23 2.17
N SER A 63 9.57 7.01 1.91
CA SER A 63 8.69 5.99 1.37
C SER A 63 7.62 5.56 2.37
N LEU A 64 7.94 5.55 3.65
CA LEU A 64 6.95 5.20 4.68
C LEU A 64 5.87 6.27 4.76
N VAL A 65 6.26 7.53 4.74
CA VAL A 65 5.30 8.62 4.78
C VAL A 65 4.43 8.61 3.52
N GLU A 66 5.06 8.37 2.37
CA GLU A 66 4.32 8.30 1.13
C GLU A 66 3.30 7.17 1.17
N SER A 67 3.67 6.04 1.76
CA SER A 67 2.75 4.91 1.90
C SER A 67 1.52 5.28 2.71
N LEU A 68 1.70 6.01 3.80
CA LEU A 68 0.56 6.45 4.58
C LEU A 68 -0.34 7.36 3.75
N ILE A 69 0.25 8.33 3.06
CA ILE A 69 -0.54 9.28 2.29
C ILE A 69 -1.36 8.58 1.21
N ILE A 70 -0.77 7.62 0.54
CA ILE A 70 -1.43 6.95 -0.58
C ILE A 70 -2.37 5.85 -0.12
N LYS A 71 -2.01 5.10 0.91
CA LYS A 71 -2.71 3.87 1.23
C LYS A 71 -3.63 3.92 2.44
N ALA A 72 -3.43 4.86 3.36
CA ALA A 72 -4.28 4.93 4.54
C ALA A 72 -5.65 5.52 4.19
N ARG A 73 -6.70 4.82 4.56
CA ARG A 73 -8.07 5.17 4.17
C ARG A 73 -8.99 5.15 5.38
N ASP A 74 -10.14 5.77 5.23
CA ASP A 74 -11.19 5.64 6.25
C ASP A 74 -12.07 4.45 5.89
N ALA A 75 -13.11 4.22 6.67
CA ALA A 75 -13.98 3.07 6.46
C ALA A 75 -14.73 3.13 5.13
N GLU A 76 -14.84 4.30 4.53
CA GLU A 76 -15.47 4.46 3.24
C GLU A 76 -14.47 4.35 2.09
N GLY A 77 -13.20 4.12 2.39
CA GLY A 77 -12.18 3.96 1.36
C GLY A 77 -11.55 5.24 0.88
N LYS A 78 -11.81 6.36 1.55
CA LYS A 78 -11.23 7.64 1.15
C LYS A 78 -9.92 7.87 1.88
N ARG A 79 -9.02 8.57 1.24
CA ARG A 79 -7.74 8.89 1.87
C ARG A 79 -7.96 9.76 3.10
N ILE A 80 -7.23 9.45 4.15
CA ILE A 80 -7.30 10.24 5.38
C ILE A 80 -6.13 11.21 5.50
N PHE A 81 -5.07 11.04 4.70
CA PHE A 81 -3.96 11.96 4.67
C PHE A 81 -3.79 12.51 3.26
N SER A 82 -3.31 13.73 3.16
CA SER A 82 -3.06 14.35 1.87
C SER A 82 -1.61 14.79 1.80
N ASP A 83 -1.20 15.31 0.65
CA ASP A 83 0.16 15.83 0.50
C ASP A 83 0.41 16.96 1.49
N ALA A 84 -0.62 17.68 1.88
CA ALA A 84 -0.46 18.76 2.84
C ALA A 84 -0.05 18.27 4.22
N ASP A 85 -0.28 16.99 4.51
CA ASP A 85 0.07 16.43 5.82
C ASP A 85 1.49 15.90 5.87
N ARG A 86 2.19 15.92 4.74
CA ARG A 86 3.52 15.30 4.65
C ARG A 86 4.51 15.84 5.67
N VAL A 87 4.57 17.16 5.82
CA VAL A 87 5.53 17.76 6.72
C VAL A 87 5.22 17.38 8.16
N THR A 88 3.96 17.40 8.54
CA THR A 88 3.55 17.03 9.90
C THR A 88 3.87 15.55 10.16
N LEU A 89 3.57 14.67 9.19
CA LEU A 89 3.88 13.26 9.36
C LEU A 89 5.38 13.04 9.51
N MET A 90 6.18 13.78 8.74
CA MET A 90 7.63 13.63 8.84
C MET A 90 8.17 14.08 10.18
N HIS A 91 7.58 15.07 10.79
CA HIS A 91 8.15 15.68 12.00
C HIS A 91 7.44 15.31 13.29
N GLU A 92 6.19 14.91 13.23
CA GLU A 92 5.41 14.71 14.45
C GLU A 92 4.83 13.31 14.64
N ALA A 93 4.98 12.44 13.67
CA ALA A 93 4.48 11.08 13.84
C ALA A 93 5.58 10.21 14.45
N ASP A 94 5.20 9.31 15.34
CA ASP A 94 6.14 8.39 15.95
C ASP A 94 6.62 7.38 14.92
N PRO A 95 7.92 7.31 14.64
CA PRO A 95 8.43 6.41 13.60
C PRO A 95 8.11 4.94 13.88
N THR A 96 8.07 4.53 15.14
CA THR A 96 7.77 3.15 15.48
C THR A 96 6.33 2.81 15.08
N VAL A 97 5.41 3.72 15.34
CA VAL A 97 4.02 3.51 14.98
C VAL A 97 3.85 3.52 13.46
N VAL A 98 4.47 4.49 12.79
CA VAL A 98 4.38 4.58 11.33
C VAL A 98 4.91 3.31 10.68
N THR A 99 6.04 2.83 11.13
CA THR A 99 6.65 1.62 10.56
C THR A 99 5.74 0.42 10.75
N ARG A 100 5.15 0.29 11.94
CA ARG A 100 4.25 -0.82 12.21
C ARG A 100 3.00 -0.73 11.34
N VAL A 101 2.41 0.46 11.27
CA VAL A 101 1.17 0.65 10.50
C VAL A 101 1.40 0.38 9.02
N VAL A 102 2.48 0.91 8.46
CA VAL A 102 2.77 0.69 7.04
C VAL A 102 3.04 -0.79 6.79
N GLY A 103 3.73 -1.46 7.72
CA GLY A 103 3.96 -2.89 7.60
C GLY A 103 2.67 -3.68 7.59
N GLN A 104 1.71 -3.30 8.44
CA GLN A 104 0.42 -3.97 8.47
C GLN A 104 -0.40 -3.68 7.23
N ILE A 105 -0.33 -2.46 6.71
CA ILE A 105 -1.02 -2.12 5.48
C ILE A 105 -0.48 -2.98 4.34
N ASN A 106 0.82 -3.08 4.23
CA ASN A 106 1.43 -3.85 3.14
C ASN A 106 1.20 -5.35 3.30
N GLY A 107 0.98 -5.81 4.51
CA GLY A 107 0.72 -7.22 4.76
C GLY A 107 -0.74 -7.60 4.61
N ALA A 108 -1.63 -6.65 4.38
CA ALA A 108 -3.05 -6.93 4.33
C ALA A 108 -3.49 -7.64 3.06
N GLY A 109 -2.69 -7.58 2.02
CA GLY A 109 -3.03 -8.20 0.74
C GLY A 109 -1.94 -9.14 0.29
N PRO A 110 -1.92 -9.47 -0.98
CA PRO A 110 -0.85 -10.31 -1.51
C PRO A 110 0.49 -9.64 -1.30
N LYS A 111 1.53 -10.46 -1.26
CA LYS A 111 2.85 -9.91 -1.06
C LYS A 111 3.17 -8.90 -2.11
N THR A 112 3.74 -7.80 -1.67
CA THR A 112 4.05 -6.77 -2.60
C THR A 112 5.48 -6.88 -3.02
N LEU A 113 5.86 -5.98 -3.89
CA LEU A 113 7.11 -6.02 -4.49
C LEU A 113 8.14 -5.26 -3.75
N THR A 114 8.49 -5.64 -2.60
CA THR A 114 9.58 -4.94 -1.95
C THR A 114 10.85 -5.66 -2.32
N PRO A 115 11.88 -4.98 -2.75
CA PRO A 115 13.13 -5.63 -3.13
C PRO A 115 13.73 -6.44 -2.00
N VAL A 116 13.60 -5.94 -0.80
CA VAL A 116 14.13 -6.63 0.36
C VAL A 116 13.47 -7.96 0.56
N GLU A 117 12.17 -7.98 0.45
CA GLU A 117 11.43 -9.19 0.65
C GLU A 117 11.72 -10.21 -0.43
N SER A 118 11.84 -9.77 -1.66
CA SER A 118 12.17 -10.67 -2.75
C SER A 118 13.53 -11.29 -2.56
N ALA A 119 14.49 -10.50 -2.13
CA ALA A 119 15.82 -11.01 -1.90
C ALA A 119 15.83 -12.06 -0.80
N LYS A 120 15.05 -11.81 0.24
CA LYS A 120 14.95 -12.73 1.30
C LYS A 120 14.40 -14.06 0.87
N GLU A 121 13.39 -14.04 0.07
CA GLU A 121 12.80 -15.27 -0.39
C GLU A 121 13.69 -16.03 -1.36
N SER A 122 14.52 -15.34 -2.08
CA SER A 122 15.32 -16.02 -3.05
C SER A 122 16.58 -16.63 -2.47
N ILE A 123 16.85 -16.40 -1.22
CA ILE A 123 17.97 -16.96 -0.59
C ILE A 123 17.60 -18.04 0.30
N PRO A 124 17.10 -18.99 -0.09
CA PRO A 124 16.54 -19.98 0.72
C PRO A 124 17.55 -20.69 1.40
N THR A 125 17.76 -20.92 1.53
CA THR A 125 18.31 -21.60 2.09
C THR A 125 19.29 -21.78 2.36
N GLN A 126 19.67 -21.65 2.39
CA GLN A 126 20.54 -21.74 2.68
C GLN A 126 20.74 -22.54 3.37
N SER A 127 20.59 -22.69 3.73
CA SER A 127 20.77 -23.49 4.47
C SER A 127 21.04 -23.84 4.72
#